data_1b0f15ab38a0ff3f645720f11d196a06
#
_entry.id   1b0f15ab38a0ff3f645720f11d196a06
#
_cell.length_a   1.000
_cell.length_b   1.000
_cell.length_c   1.000
_cell.angle_alpha   90.00
_cell.angle_beta   90.00
_cell.angle_gamma   90.00
#
_symmetry.space_group_name_H-M   'P 1'
#
loop_
_entity.id
_entity.type
_entity.pdbx_description
1 polymer ?
#
loop_
_entity_poly.entity_id
_entity_poly.type
_entity_poly.pdbx_seq_one_letter_code
_entity_poly.pdbx_strand_id
1 'polypeptide(L)'
;MPSLFSNQVVVITGAGRGIGAAAARIFAHEGAQVVVNDLSAEPAAETVDAIRNAGGDAIAFPGSVTEPTFAEQLLQAAVDAYGKINVLVNNAGYTWDGMLHKMSDEQWQAILDVHLTAPFRLVRAAAPHMREVAKAEIAAHGQPLEPRCIVNVSSTSGLHGNIGQINYAAGKMGIVGVTKTIAKEWGAFGIRCNAVAFGYIDTRLTQAKEKGETIDVNGQAVALGIPSAALGDDKTRFIPLQRAGSPAEAAGGIILMASPYASYITGHTLEVTGGSGI
;
A
#
# COMPACT_ATOMS: atom_id res chain seq x y z
N MET A 1 -7.97 -23.83 -11.05
CA MET A 1 -8.38 -23.51 -9.67
C MET A 1 -9.26 -22.27 -9.76
N PRO A 2 -10.26 -22.08 -8.92
CA PRO A 2 -10.99 -20.83 -8.93
C PRO A 2 -9.99 -19.67 -8.60
N SER A 3 -10.19 -18.53 -9.25
CA SER A 3 -9.36 -17.34 -9.01
C SER A 3 -9.50 -16.87 -7.55
N LEU A 4 -8.40 -16.44 -6.92
CA LEU A 4 -8.35 -16.15 -5.48
C LEU A 4 -9.25 -14.98 -5.07
N PHE A 5 -9.54 -14.06 -5.99
CA PHE A 5 -10.28 -12.81 -5.72
C PHE A 5 -11.50 -12.65 -6.64
N SER A 6 -12.06 -13.76 -7.16
CA SER A 6 -13.26 -13.70 -7.98
C SER A 6 -14.39 -12.91 -7.29
N ASN A 7 -14.98 -11.98 -8.02
CA ASN A 7 -16.04 -11.09 -7.53
C ASN A 7 -15.65 -10.20 -6.34
N GLN A 8 -14.38 -9.97 -6.07
CA GLN A 8 -13.92 -9.03 -5.08
C GLN A 8 -13.53 -7.70 -5.71
N VAL A 9 -13.79 -6.62 -5.01
CA VAL A 9 -13.39 -5.26 -5.38
C VAL A 9 -12.21 -4.84 -4.52
N VAL A 10 -11.12 -4.43 -5.19
CA VAL A 10 -9.85 -4.07 -4.57
C VAL A 10 -9.53 -2.61 -4.89
N VAL A 11 -9.31 -1.80 -3.86
CA VAL A 11 -8.84 -0.42 -3.99
C VAL A 11 -7.38 -0.37 -3.60
N ILE A 12 -6.51 0.15 -4.47
CA ILE A 12 -5.06 0.24 -4.23
C ILE A 12 -4.59 1.66 -4.45
N THR A 13 -3.96 2.26 -3.45
CA THR A 13 -3.35 3.59 -3.57
C THR A 13 -1.89 3.51 -4.03
N GLY A 14 -1.44 4.50 -4.82
CA GLY A 14 -0.09 4.50 -5.40
C GLY A 14 0.12 3.32 -6.36
N ALA A 15 -0.88 2.98 -7.16
CA ALA A 15 -0.91 1.78 -7.98
C ALA A 15 -0.63 2.03 -9.48
N GLY A 16 -0.20 3.25 -9.84
CA GLY A 16 0.25 3.54 -11.20
C GLY A 16 1.63 2.98 -11.53
N ARG A 17 2.48 2.73 -10.54
CA ARG A 17 3.87 2.28 -10.74
C ARG A 17 4.32 1.28 -9.66
N GLY A 18 5.46 0.64 -9.89
CA GLY A 18 6.18 -0.16 -8.89
C GLY A 18 5.34 -1.28 -8.26
N ILE A 19 5.41 -1.39 -6.92
CA ILE A 19 4.76 -2.47 -6.16
C ILE A 19 3.24 -2.39 -6.29
N GLY A 20 2.65 -1.20 -6.22
CA GLY A 20 1.21 -1.00 -6.34
C GLY A 20 0.66 -1.43 -7.70
N ALA A 21 1.34 -1.07 -8.79
CA ALA A 21 0.97 -1.50 -10.14
C ALA A 21 1.10 -3.02 -10.33
N ALA A 22 2.17 -3.62 -9.77
CA ALA A 22 2.34 -5.06 -9.79
C ALA A 22 1.21 -5.76 -9.00
N ALA A 23 0.86 -5.27 -7.82
CA ALA A 23 -0.25 -5.80 -7.02
C ALA A 23 -1.59 -5.67 -7.77
N ALA A 24 -1.87 -4.51 -8.37
CA ALA A 24 -3.10 -4.28 -9.15
C ALA A 24 -3.27 -5.31 -10.28
N ARG A 25 -2.20 -5.57 -11.03
CA ARG A 25 -2.21 -6.56 -12.12
C ARG A 25 -2.42 -7.98 -11.59
N ILE A 26 -1.79 -8.35 -10.48
CA ILE A 26 -1.97 -9.69 -9.89
C ILE A 26 -3.39 -9.85 -9.35
N PHE A 27 -3.95 -8.87 -8.63
CA PHE A 27 -5.34 -8.92 -8.18
C PHE A 27 -6.32 -9.10 -9.35
N ALA A 28 -6.15 -8.33 -10.43
CA ALA A 28 -7.00 -8.44 -11.62
C ALA A 28 -6.85 -9.80 -12.31
N HIS A 29 -5.62 -10.33 -12.45
CA HIS A 29 -5.36 -11.67 -12.98
C HIS A 29 -6.04 -12.75 -12.13
N GLU A 30 -6.12 -12.57 -10.83
CA GLU A 30 -6.80 -13.43 -9.88
C GLU A 30 -8.32 -13.13 -9.75
N GLY A 31 -8.90 -12.40 -10.69
CA GLY A 31 -10.33 -12.21 -10.86
C GLY A 31 -10.96 -11.06 -10.09
N ALA A 32 -10.16 -10.17 -9.51
CA ALA A 32 -10.67 -8.97 -8.85
C ALA A 32 -11.01 -7.85 -9.85
N GLN A 33 -11.98 -7.02 -9.48
CA GLN A 33 -12.19 -5.69 -10.04
C GLN A 33 -11.32 -4.69 -9.28
N VAL A 34 -10.53 -3.88 -9.98
CA VAL A 34 -9.49 -3.07 -9.32
C VAL A 34 -9.70 -1.58 -9.54
N VAL A 35 -9.67 -0.81 -8.45
CA VAL A 35 -9.59 0.65 -8.50
C VAL A 35 -8.13 1.05 -8.28
N VAL A 36 -7.54 1.63 -9.32
CA VAL A 36 -6.14 2.04 -9.38
C VAL A 36 -6.06 3.53 -9.06
N ASN A 37 -5.56 3.90 -7.89
CA ASN A 37 -5.21 5.28 -7.60
C ASN A 37 -3.71 5.51 -7.79
N ASP A 38 -3.37 6.66 -8.33
CA ASP A 38 -2.03 7.25 -8.29
C ASP A 38 -2.16 8.78 -8.22
N LEU A 39 -1.10 9.47 -7.78
CA LEU A 39 -1.07 10.93 -7.79
C LEU A 39 -1.28 11.49 -9.20
N SER A 40 -0.68 10.84 -10.20
CA SER A 40 -0.69 11.23 -11.60
C SER A 40 -1.66 10.37 -12.42
N ALA A 41 -2.41 11.01 -13.31
CA ALA A 41 -3.41 10.33 -14.12
C ALA A 41 -2.81 9.33 -15.13
N GLU A 42 -1.70 9.72 -15.79
CA GLU A 42 -1.06 8.89 -16.81
C GLU A 42 -0.61 7.51 -16.29
N PRO A 43 0.18 7.40 -15.20
CA PRO A 43 0.56 6.09 -14.66
C PRO A 43 -0.62 5.24 -14.20
N ALA A 44 -1.66 5.87 -13.64
CA ALA A 44 -2.87 5.16 -13.26
C ALA A 44 -3.57 4.56 -14.49
N ALA A 45 -3.70 5.35 -15.58
CA ALA A 45 -4.27 4.90 -16.83
C ALA A 45 -3.45 3.77 -17.47
N GLU A 46 -2.11 3.90 -17.53
CA GLU A 46 -1.21 2.84 -18.03
C GLU A 46 -1.42 1.50 -17.31
N THR A 47 -1.58 1.53 -15.98
CA THR A 47 -1.84 0.31 -15.21
C THR A 47 -3.21 -0.27 -15.51
N VAL A 48 -4.24 0.57 -15.64
CA VAL A 48 -5.61 0.14 -16.01
C VAL A 48 -5.63 -0.47 -17.41
N ASP A 49 -4.97 0.17 -18.37
CA ASP A 49 -4.88 -0.32 -19.75
C ASP A 49 -4.17 -1.69 -19.81
N ALA A 50 -3.08 -1.85 -19.05
CA ALA A 50 -2.39 -3.12 -18.96
C ALA A 50 -3.28 -4.23 -18.36
N ILE A 51 -4.10 -3.91 -17.36
CA ILE A 51 -5.07 -4.85 -16.76
C ILE A 51 -6.15 -5.23 -17.79
N ARG A 52 -6.74 -4.24 -18.46
CA ARG A 52 -7.82 -4.46 -19.45
C ARG A 52 -7.33 -5.23 -20.67
N ASN A 53 -6.13 -4.92 -21.16
CA ASN A 53 -5.50 -5.65 -22.27
C ASN A 53 -5.21 -7.12 -21.92
N ALA A 54 -5.03 -7.43 -20.63
CA ALA A 54 -4.90 -8.81 -20.14
C ALA A 54 -6.26 -9.50 -19.85
N GLY A 55 -7.39 -8.83 -20.13
CA GLY A 55 -8.73 -9.36 -19.92
C GLY A 55 -9.31 -9.14 -18.51
N GLY A 56 -8.63 -8.36 -17.67
CA GLY A 56 -9.12 -7.96 -16.35
C GLY A 56 -10.02 -6.73 -16.39
N ASP A 57 -10.54 -6.36 -15.22
CA ASP A 57 -11.41 -5.19 -15.05
C ASP A 57 -10.81 -4.21 -14.04
N ALA A 58 -10.62 -2.96 -14.45
CA ALA A 58 -10.10 -1.90 -13.60
C ALA A 58 -10.57 -0.52 -14.02
N ILE A 59 -10.62 0.41 -13.06
CA ILE A 59 -10.80 1.84 -13.29
C ILE A 59 -9.65 2.63 -12.66
N ALA A 60 -9.34 3.80 -13.23
CA ALA A 60 -8.38 4.74 -12.67
C ALA A 60 -9.11 5.82 -11.88
N PHE A 61 -8.55 6.18 -10.71
CA PHE A 61 -8.99 7.33 -9.92
C PHE A 61 -7.75 8.13 -9.46
N PRO A 62 -7.25 9.06 -10.28
CA PRO A 62 -6.07 9.84 -9.96
C PRO A 62 -6.35 10.91 -8.91
N GLY A 63 -5.32 11.25 -8.14
CA GLY A 63 -5.33 12.32 -7.15
C GLY A 63 -4.51 12.00 -5.91
N SER A 64 -4.28 13.03 -5.09
CA SER A 64 -3.47 12.91 -3.87
C SER A 64 -4.26 12.31 -2.73
N VAL A 65 -3.72 11.24 -2.12
CA VAL A 65 -4.30 10.62 -0.92
C VAL A 65 -4.25 11.54 0.31
N THR A 66 -3.47 12.61 0.27
CA THR A 66 -3.35 13.57 1.38
C THR A 66 -4.44 14.65 1.38
N GLU A 67 -5.15 14.81 0.26
CA GLU A 67 -6.27 15.73 0.18
C GLU A 67 -7.39 15.36 1.16
N PRO A 68 -7.98 16.32 1.89
CA PRO A 68 -8.91 16.04 2.98
C PRO A 68 -10.12 15.19 2.61
N THR A 69 -10.71 15.40 1.41
CA THR A 69 -11.93 14.72 0.94
C THR A 69 -11.65 13.57 -0.03
N PHE A 70 -10.38 13.30 -0.34
CA PHE A 70 -10.02 12.33 -1.37
C PHE A 70 -10.40 10.90 -0.98
N ALA A 71 -10.26 10.55 0.30
CA ALA A 71 -10.58 9.22 0.80
C ALA A 71 -12.05 8.84 0.53
N GLU A 72 -12.97 9.73 0.84
CA GLU A 72 -14.40 9.54 0.60
C GLU A 72 -14.71 9.43 -0.91
N GLN A 73 -14.09 10.28 -1.73
CA GLN A 73 -14.29 10.29 -3.19
C GLN A 73 -13.76 9.01 -3.85
N LEU A 74 -12.57 8.55 -3.48
CA LEU A 74 -11.97 7.32 -4.01
C LEU A 74 -12.83 6.09 -3.69
N LEU A 75 -13.28 5.98 -2.44
CA LEU A 75 -14.06 4.82 -2.01
C LEU A 75 -15.48 4.86 -2.58
N GLN A 76 -16.08 6.04 -2.71
CA GLN A 76 -17.37 6.19 -3.38
C GLN A 76 -17.27 5.80 -4.86
N ALA A 77 -16.20 6.20 -5.57
CA ALA A 77 -15.98 5.79 -6.96
C ALA A 77 -15.87 4.27 -7.12
N ALA A 78 -15.27 3.57 -6.14
CA ALA A 78 -15.24 2.11 -6.12
C ALA A 78 -16.64 1.51 -5.97
N VAL A 79 -17.46 2.08 -5.08
CA VAL A 79 -18.84 1.63 -4.86
C VAL A 79 -19.73 1.94 -6.05
N ASP A 80 -19.59 3.11 -6.66
CA ASP A 80 -20.36 3.51 -7.84
C ASP A 80 -20.06 2.59 -9.06
N ALA A 81 -18.78 2.20 -9.21
CA ALA A 81 -18.38 1.34 -10.32
C ALA A 81 -18.70 -0.15 -10.08
N TYR A 82 -18.54 -0.65 -8.85
CA TYR A 82 -18.49 -2.08 -8.56
C TYR A 82 -19.41 -2.51 -7.41
N GLY A 83 -20.10 -1.59 -6.77
CA GLY A 83 -21.13 -1.85 -5.75
C GLY A 83 -20.62 -2.17 -4.34
N LYS A 84 -19.32 -2.39 -4.15
CA LYS A 84 -18.74 -2.82 -2.86
C LYS A 84 -17.25 -2.57 -2.74
N ILE A 85 -16.68 -2.85 -1.56
CA ILE A 85 -15.24 -2.88 -1.32
C ILE A 85 -14.91 -4.11 -0.47
N ASN A 86 -14.03 -4.96 -0.97
CA ASN A 86 -13.55 -6.15 -0.25
C ASN A 86 -12.13 -5.96 0.29
N VAL A 87 -11.24 -5.33 -0.49
CA VAL A 87 -9.84 -5.15 -0.12
C VAL A 87 -9.44 -3.70 -0.28
N LEU A 88 -8.83 -3.13 0.76
CA LEU A 88 -8.19 -1.82 0.72
C LEU A 88 -6.69 -1.98 0.94
N VAL A 89 -5.88 -1.57 -0.05
CA VAL A 89 -4.41 -1.59 0.03
C VAL A 89 -3.88 -0.17 0.15
N ASN A 90 -3.40 0.20 1.32
CA ASN A 90 -2.73 1.46 1.58
C ASN A 90 -1.25 1.33 1.20
N ASN A 91 -0.94 1.60 -0.08
CA ASN A 91 0.41 1.46 -0.63
C ASN A 91 1.04 2.81 -1.04
N ALA A 92 0.28 3.86 -1.29
CA ALA A 92 0.80 5.16 -1.68
C ALA A 92 1.89 5.67 -0.72
N GLY A 93 2.95 6.22 -1.30
CA GLY A 93 4.03 6.77 -0.51
C GLY A 93 5.27 7.13 -1.30
N TYR A 94 6.09 7.96 -0.67
CA TYR A 94 7.40 8.41 -1.14
C TYR A 94 8.32 8.65 0.05
N THR A 95 9.59 8.98 -0.20
CA THR A 95 10.54 9.37 0.84
C THR A 95 10.99 10.82 0.61
N TRP A 96 11.19 11.54 1.69
CA TRP A 96 11.81 12.87 1.71
C TRP A 96 12.84 12.90 2.83
N ASP A 97 13.99 12.33 2.50
CA ASP A 97 15.03 12.03 3.47
C ASP A 97 15.79 13.28 3.90
N GLY A 98 16.23 13.29 5.15
CA GLY A 98 17.06 14.34 5.74
C GLY A 98 17.62 13.88 7.08
N MET A 99 18.87 14.30 7.37
CA MET A 99 19.45 14.03 8.70
C MET A 99 18.61 14.72 9.78
N LEU A 100 18.38 14.07 10.92
CA LEU A 100 17.51 14.54 12.00
C LEU A 100 17.66 16.04 12.31
N HIS A 101 18.90 16.52 12.47
CA HIS A 101 19.19 17.90 12.85
C HIS A 101 19.03 18.92 11.69
N LYS A 102 18.72 18.47 10.49
CA LYS A 102 18.48 19.28 9.28
C LYS A 102 17.09 19.10 8.69
N MET A 103 16.31 18.13 9.20
CA MET A 103 14.97 17.87 8.71
C MET A 103 14.04 19.02 9.07
N SER A 104 13.31 19.54 8.09
CA SER A 104 12.31 20.58 8.34
C SER A 104 10.99 19.97 8.83
N ASP A 105 10.17 20.79 9.50
CA ASP A 105 8.81 20.39 9.91
C ASP A 105 7.94 20.04 8.70
N GLU A 106 8.16 20.71 7.56
CA GLU A 106 7.48 20.40 6.31
C GLU A 106 7.81 18.98 5.80
N GLN A 107 9.11 18.61 5.77
CA GLN A 107 9.53 17.25 5.41
C GLN A 107 8.94 16.20 6.35
N TRP A 108 8.93 16.51 7.64
CA TRP A 108 8.34 15.64 8.66
C TRP A 108 6.85 15.43 8.40
N GLN A 109 6.10 16.53 8.30
CA GLN A 109 4.64 16.47 8.18
C GLN A 109 4.19 15.85 6.87
N ALA A 110 4.81 16.19 5.73
CA ALA A 110 4.47 15.63 4.42
C ALA A 110 4.59 14.10 4.39
N ILE A 111 5.62 13.55 5.04
CA ILE A 111 5.81 12.09 5.11
C ILE A 111 4.81 11.45 6.07
N LEU A 112 4.51 12.06 7.21
CA LEU A 112 3.45 11.53 8.10
C LEU A 112 2.07 11.61 7.44
N ASP A 113 1.79 12.63 6.66
CA ASP A 113 0.51 12.79 5.99
C ASP A 113 0.26 11.66 4.99
N VAL A 114 1.23 11.31 4.16
CA VAL A 114 1.06 10.26 3.16
C VAL A 114 1.10 8.85 3.76
N HIS A 115 1.94 8.61 4.79
CA HIS A 115 2.17 7.26 5.31
C HIS A 115 1.31 6.88 6.52
N LEU A 116 0.69 7.86 7.19
CA LEU A 116 -0.06 7.62 8.42
C LEU A 116 -1.44 8.28 8.38
N THR A 117 -1.51 9.60 8.11
CA THR A 117 -2.78 10.34 8.09
C THR A 117 -3.69 9.88 6.95
N ALA A 118 -3.16 9.72 5.74
CA ALA A 118 -3.94 9.26 4.59
C ALA A 118 -4.50 7.84 4.77
N PRO A 119 -3.72 6.81 5.17
CA PRO A 119 -4.27 5.50 5.51
C PRO A 119 -5.34 5.56 6.60
N PHE A 120 -5.16 6.37 7.65
CA PHE A 120 -6.20 6.57 8.68
C PHE A 120 -7.49 7.12 8.06
N ARG A 121 -7.42 8.15 7.21
CA ARG A 121 -8.59 8.72 6.53
C ARG A 121 -9.28 7.71 5.62
N LEU A 122 -8.50 6.94 4.86
CA LEU A 122 -9.02 5.89 3.97
C LEU A 122 -9.76 4.79 4.73
N VAL A 123 -9.19 4.28 5.83
CA VAL A 123 -9.86 3.26 6.65
C VAL A 123 -11.12 3.82 7.30
N ARG A 124 -11.07 5.05 7.83
CA ARG A 124 -12.26 5.71 8.40
C ARG A 124 -13.35 5.87 7.36
N ALA A 125 -13.04 6.32 6.15
CA ALA A 125 -13.97 6.45 5.05
C ALA A 125 -14.48 5.08 4.52
N ALA A 126 -13.73 4.00 4.70
CA ALA A 126 -14.15 2.65 4.33
C ALA A 126 -15.19 2.05 5.32
N ALA A 127 -15.34 2.61 6.52
CA ALA A 127 -16.23 2.04 7.54
C ALA A 127 -17.68 1.82 7.06
N PRO A 128 -18.36 2.75 6.36
CA PRO A 128 -19.71 2.52 5.83
C PRO A 128 -19.78 1.36 4.84
N HIS A 129 -18.72 1.17 4.04
CA HIS A 129 -18.71 0.23 2.92
C HIS A 129 -18.15 -1.16 3.29
N MET A 130 -17.41 -1.26 4.38
CA MET A 130 -16.83 -2.52 4.84
C MET A 130 -17.41 -2.95 6.19
N ARG A 131 -17.24 -2.12 7.23
CA ARG A 131 -17.60 -2.48 8.61
C ARG A 131 -19.09 -2.51 8.84
N GLU A 132 -19.82 -1.49 8.42
CA GLU A 132 -21.28 -1.44 8.65
C GLU A 132 -22.01 -2.47 7.78
N VAL A 133 -21.51 -2.74 6.57
CA VAL A 133 -22.04 -3.81 5.73
C VAL A 133 -21.82 -5.18 6.39
N ALA A 134 -20.61 -5.49 6.86
CA ALA A 134 -20.32 -6.75 7.55
C ALA A 134 -21.14 -6.91 8.84
N LYS A 135 -21.35 -5.82 9.58
CA LYS A 135 -22.21 -5.82 10.78
C LYS A 135 -23.67 -6.14 10.46
N ALA A 136 -24.20 -5.59 9.36
CA ALA A 136 -25.56 -5.88 8.89
C ALA A 136 -25.69 -7.34 8.42
N GLU A 137 -24.70 -7.86 7.71
CA GLU A 137 -24.64 -9.28 7.30
C GLU A 137 -24.65 -10.21 8.52
N ILE A 138 -23.84 -9.93 9.53
CA ILE A 138 -23.81 -10.72 10.78
C ILE A 138 -25.16 -10.68 11.49
N ALA A 139 -25.81 -9.52 11.57
CA ALA A 139 -27.11 -9.40 12.20
C ALA A 139 -28.20 -10.20 11.47
N ALA A 140 -28.13 -10.29 10.14
CA ALA A 140 -29.10 -10.98 9.33
C ALA A 140 -28.82 -12.49 9.18
N HIS A 141 -27.53 -12.89 9.15
CA HIS A 141 -27.10 -14.25 8.74
C HIS A 141 -26.20 -14.95 9.77
N GLY A 142 -25.86 -14.30 10.88
CA GLY A 142 -24.97 -14.86 11.93
C GLY A 142 -23.48 -14.80 11.58
N GLN A 143 -23.11 -14.42 10.36
CA GLN A 143 -21.71 -14.31 9.89
C GLN A 143 -21.60 -13.30 8.75
N PRO A 144 -20.40 -12.76 8.49
CA PRO A 144 -20.17 -11.96 7.28
C PRO A 144 -20.29 -12.85 6.03
N LEU A 145 -20.89 -12.33 4.96
CA LEU A 145 -21.12 -13.08 3.73
C LEU A 145 -19.91 -13.05 2.78
N GLU A 146 -19.09 -11.99 2.88
CA GLU A 146 -17.93 -11.79 2.02
C GLU A 146 -16.66 -11.57 2.83
N PRO A 147 -15.49 -12.03 2.33
CA PRO A 147 -14.22 -11.69 2.94
C PRO A 147 -13.90 -10.21 2.75
N ARG A 148 -13.37 -9.59 3.80
CA ARG A 148 -12.90 -8.21 3.75
C ARG A 148 -11.54 -8.09 4.44
N CYS A 149 -10.63 -7.33 3.86
CA CYS A 149 -9.36 -7.07 4.51
C CYS A 149 -8.74 -5.72 4.13
N ILE A 150 -7.85 -5.25 5.00
CA ILE A 150 -7.01 -4.07 4.80
C ILE A 150 -5.55 -4.54 4.81
N VAL A 151 -4.77 -4.10 3.83
CA VAL A 151 -3.33 -4.34 3.79
C VAL A 151 -2.61 -3.00 3.79
N ASN A 152 -1.83 -2.75 4.82
CA ASN A 152 -1.04 -1.54 4.98
C ASN A 152 0.42 -1.81 4.58
N VAL A 153 0.99 -0.96 3.73
CA VAL A 153 2.40 -1.09 3.35
C VAL A 153 3.28 -0.36 4.36
N SER A 154 4.10 -1.13 5.06
CA SER A 154 5.16 -0.68 5.96
C SER A 154 6.55 -0.83 5.30
N SER A 155 7.61 -0.77 6.08
CA SER A 155 9.00 -0.88 5.64
C SER A 155 9.88 -1.38 6.77
N THR A 156 10.97 -2.06 6.43
CA THR A 156 12.05 -2.36 7.37
C THR A 156 12.64 -1.10 8.02
N SER A 157 12.62 0.04 7.31
CA SER A 157 12.99 1.34 7.92
C SER A 157 12.08 1.71 9.10
N GLY A 158 10.80 1.33 9.08
CA GLY A 158 9.91 1.51 10.22
C GLY A 158 10.24 0.56 11.37
N LEU A 159 10.58 -0.70 11.07
CA LEU A 159 10.81 -1.73 12.08
C LEU A 159 12.18 -1.58 12.78
N HIS A 160 13.20 -1.16 12.03
CA HIS A 160 14.60 -1.15 12.49
C HIS A 160 15.25 0.23 12.50
N GLY A 161 14.57 1.26 11.96
CA GLY A 161 15.16 2.57 11.71
C GLY A 161 16.03 2.59 10.46
N ASN A 162 16.28 3.80 9.92
CA ASN A 162 17.22 4.01 8.82
C ASN A 162 17.79 5.43 8.88
N ILE A 163 19.06 5.58 8.56
CA ILE A 163 19.77 6.88 8.60
C ILE A 163 19.10 7.83 7.62
N GLY A 164 18.78 9.06 8.09
CA GLY A 164 18.16 10.09 7.27
C GLY A 164 16.64 9.91 7.05
N GLN A 165 16.02 8.91 7.66
CA GLN A 165 14.60 8.58 7.44
C GLN A 165 13.74 8.63 8.72
N ILE A 166 14.02 9.54 9.64
CA ILE A 166 13.28 9.58 10.91
C ILE A 166 11.77 9.81 10.71
N ASN A 167 11.36 10.66 9.77
CA ASN A 167 9.98 10.90 9.40
C ASN A 167 9.35 9.65 8.77
N TYR A 168 10.03 9.03 7.81
CA TYR A 168 9.59 7.82 7.13
C TYR A 168 9.49 6.64 8.10
N ALA A 169 10.51 6.42 8.94
CA ALA A 169 10.52 5.38 9.95
C ALA A 169 9.36 5.57 10.96
N ALA A 170 9.11 6.80 11.41
CA ALA A 170 7.98 7.11 12.29
C ALA A 170 6.64 6.79 11.62
N GLY A 171 6.41 7.20 10.37
CA GLY A 171 5.20 6.88 9.62
C GLY A 171 5.01 5.38 9.41
N LYS A 172 6.10 4.68 9.02
CA LYS A 172 6.07 3.23 8.73
C LYS A 172 5.99 2.36 9.98
N MET A 173 6.46 2.82 11.14
CA MET A 173 6.17 2.15 12.41
C MET A 173 4.78 2.53 12.94
N GLY A 174 4.35 3.77 12.75
CA GLY A 174 3.00 4.22 13.11
C GLY A 174 1.91 3.40 12.45
N ILE A 175 2.04 3.08 11.15
CA ILE A 175 1.06 2.26 10.43
C ILE A 175 0.99 0.82 10.96
N VAL A 176 2.05 0.28 11.56
CA VAL A 176 2.01 -1.02 12.25
C VAL A 176 1.11 -0.95 13.48
N GLY A 177 1.19 0.15 14.25
CA GLY A 177 0.28 0.40 15.38
C GLY A 177 -1.17 0.53 14.94
N VAL A 178 -1.44 1.29 13.88
CA VAL A 178 -2.76 1.44 13.25
C VAL A 178 -3.31 0.09 12.80
N THR A 179 -2.49 -0.74 12.14
CA THR A 179 -2.86 -2.10 11.70
C THR A 179 -3.35 -2.97 12.84
N LYS A 180 -2.61 -2.99 13.94
CA LYS A 180 -2.97 -3.79 15.14
C LYS A 180 -4.27 -3.30 15.79
N THR A 181 -4.49 -2.00 15.81
CA THR A 181 -5.70 -1.41 16.38
C THR A 181 -6.92 -1.75 15.53
N ILE A 182 -6.86 -1.57 14.20
CA ILE A 182 -7.94 -1.94 13.28
C ILE A 182 -8.26 -3.44 13.39
N ALA A 183 -7.24 -4.30 13.45
CA ALA A 183 -7.43 -5.74 13.61
C ALA A 183 -8.24 -6.09 14.87
N LYS A 184 -8.01 -5.38 15.98
CA LYS A 184 -8.78 -5.55 17.22
C LYS A 184 -10.20 -4.98 17.14
N GLU A 185 -10.36 -3.80 16.52
CA GLU A 185 -11.67 -3.11 16.45
C GLU A 185 -12.60 -3.75 15.42
N TRP A 186 -12.07 -4.22 14.28
CA TRP A 186 -12.87 -4.71 13.15
C TRP A 186 -12.87 -6.23 13.01
N GLY A 187 -12.02 -6.94 13.78
CA GLY A 187 -11.94 -8.39 13.76
C GLY A 187 -13.27 -9.09 14.12
N ALA A 188 -14.05 -8.53 15.03
CA ALA A 188 -15.38 -9.04 15.38
C ALA A 188 -16.39 -9.02 14.20
N PHE A 189 -16.11 -8.25 13.16
CA PHE A 189 -16.88 -8.18 11.92
C PHE A 189 -16.29 -9.05 10.80
N GLY A 190 -15.31 -9.91 11.09
CA GLY A 190 -14.63 -10.74 10.11
C GLY A 190 -13.69 -9.96 9.17
N ILE A 191 -13.36 -8.71 9.50
CA ILE A 191 -12.47 -7.86 8.71
C ILE A 191 -11.04 -7.99 9.24
N ARG A 192 -10.13 -8.47 8.40
CA ARG A 192 -8.70 -8.60 8.74
C ARG A 192 -7.95 -7.32 8.40
N CYS A 193 -6.94 -7.00 9.18
CA CYS A 193 -6.02 -5.91 8.87
C CYS A 193 -4.59 -6.37 9.14
N ASN A 194 -3.73 -6.34 8.12
CA ASN A 194 -2.33 -6.73 8.22
C ASN A 194 -1.41 -5.69 7.58
N ALA A 195 -0.15 -5.68 7.97
CA ALA A 195 0.88 -4.88 7.33
C ALA A 195 1.86 -5.78 6.55
N VAL A 196 2.46 -5.20 5.50
CA VAL A 196 3.59 -5.81 4.78
C VAL A 196 4.75 -4.83 4.82
N ALA A 197 5.86 -5.22 5.43
CA ALA A 197 7.08 -4.43 5.54
C ALA A 197 8.08 -4.87 4.47
N PHE A 198 8.40 -3.96 3.55
CA PHE A 198 9.36 -4.24 2.49
C PHE A 198 10.77 -3.88 2.90
N GLY A 199 11.74 -4.73 2.48
CA GLY A 199 13.14 -4.43 2.46
C GLY A 199 13.55 -3.72 1.16
N TYR A 200 14.71 -4.11 0.60
CA TYR A 200 15.22 -3.53 -0.62
C TYR A 200 14.54 -4.12 -1.86
N ILE A 201 13.59 -3.37 -2.43
CA ILE A 201 12.86 -3.72 -3.65
C ILE A 201 13.28 -2.76 -4.77
N ASP A 202 13.58 -3.30 -5.96
CA ASP A 202 13.99 -2.49 -7.11
C ASP A 202 12.83 -1.70 -7.69
N THR A 203 12.75 -0.44 -7.27
CA THR A 203 11.74 0.54 -7.69
C THR A 203 12.41 1.91 -7.88
N ARG A 204 11.70 2.90 -8.42
CA ARG A 204 12.23 4.26 -8.52
C ARG A 204 12.60 4.89 -7.16
N LEU A 205 12.01 4.40 -6.04
CA LEU A 205 12.34 4.86 -4.68
C LEU A 205 13.69 4.33 -4.17
N THR A 206 14.21 3.26 -4.77
CA THR A 206 15.47 2.60 -4.37
C THR A 206 16.54 2.67 -5.45
N GLN A 207 16.25 3.27 -6.59
CA GLN A 207 17.25 3.57 -7.63
C GLN A 207 18.19 4.69 -7.21
N ALA A 208 19.29 4.86 -7.93
CA ALA A 208 20.22 5.96 -7.68
C ALA A 208 19.53 7.32 -7.86
N LYS A 209 19.63 8.18 -6.85
CA LYS A 209 19.01 9.52 -6.82
C LYS A 209 19.47 10.41 -7.97
N GLU A 210 20.66 10.16 -8.46
CA GLU A 210 21.30 10.86 -9.57
C GLU A 210 20.63 10.57 -10.93
N LYS A 211 19.69 9.61 -10.99
CA LYS A 211 18.82 9.42 -12.16
C LYS A 211 17.80 10.55 -12.37
N GLY A 212 17.64 11.43 -11.37
CA GLY A 212 16.83 12.64 -11.49
C GLY A 212 15.32 12.42 -11.38
N GLU A 213 14.87 11.27 -10.89
CA GLU A 213 13.44 11.03 -10.64
C GLU A 213 12.94 11.95 -9.53
N THR A 214 11.79 12.59 -9.76
CA THR A 214 11.15 13.48 -8.80
C THR A 214 9.67 13.15 -8.63
N ILE A 215 9.11 13.65 -7.52
CA ILE A 215 7.67 13.71 -7.28
C ILE A 215 7.32 15.15 -6.88
N ASP A 216 6.19 15.67 -7.36
CA ASP A 216 5.67 16.94 -6.90
C ASP A 216 4.96 16.76 -5.55
N VAL A 217 5.37 17.56 -4.57
CA VAL A 217 4.76 17.62 -3.23
C VAL A 217 4.39 19.07 -2.96
N ASN A 218 3.12 19.39 -3.07
CA ASN A 218 2.61 20.75 -2.86
C ASN A 218 3.32 21.83 -3.72
N GLY A 219 3.65 21.51 -4.98
CA GLY A 219 4.38 22.41 -5.88
C GLY A 219 5.89 22.40 -5.72
N GLN A 220 6.43 21.51 -4.86
CA GLN A 220 7.86 21.33 -4.69
C GLN A 220 8.31 20.00 -5.29
N ALA A 221 9.31 20.04 -6.18
CA ALA A 221 9.93 18.84 -6.73
C ALA A 221 10.83 18.16 -5.68
N VAL A 222 10.40 17.01 -5.18
CA VAL A 222 11.15 16.18 -4.22
C VAL A 222 11.89 15.09 -4.98
N ALA A 223 13.23 15.05 -4.88
CA ALA A 223 14.04 14.04 -5.54
C ALA A 223 13.90 12.67 -4.87
N LEU A 224 13.56 11.66 -5.64
CA LEU A 224 13.41 10.26 -5.22
C LEU A 224 14.72 9.49 -5.38
N GLY A 225 14.80 8.35 -4.71
CA GLY A 225 15.94 7.44 -4.80
C GLY A 225 16.92 7.56 -3.64
N ILE A 226 17.94 6.71 -3.68
CA ILE A 226 18.99 6.61 -2.68
C ILE A 226 20.26 7.23 -3.27
N PRO A 227 20.99 8.12 -2.57
CA PRO A 227 22.27 8.63 -3.04
C PRO A 227 23.24 7.50 -3.38
N SER A 228 23.89 7.57 -4.53
CA SER A 228 24.83 6.51 -4.97
C SER A 228 25.92 6.22 -3.94
N ALA A 229 26.40 7.24 -3.23
CA ALA A 229 27.36 7.07 -2.14
C ALA A 229 26.83 6.23 -0.96
N ALA A 230 25.50 6.19 -0.75
CA ALA A 230 24.86 5.38 0.29
C ALA A 230 24.52 3.97 -0.21
N LEU A 231 24.44 3.75 -1.53
CA LEU A 231 24.19 2.43 -2.09
C LEU A 231 25.43 1.50 -1.97
N GLY A 232 26.63 2.06 -1.92
CA GLY A 232 27.88 1.29 -1.92
C GLY A 232 28.07 0.44 -3.19
N ASP A 233 29.23 -0.24 -3.28
CA ASP A 233 29.54 -1.11 -4.43
C ASP A 233 28.74 -2.41 -4.44
N ASP A 234 28.31 -2.89 -3.25
CA ASP A 234 27.50 -4.09 -3.08
C ASP A 234 26.34 -3.86 -2.09
N LYS A 235 25.30 -3.19 -2.58
CA LYS A 235 24.08 -2.91 -1.84
C LYS A 235 23.26 -4.14 -1.46
N THR A 236 23.57 -5.30 -2.03
CA THR A 236 22.87 -6.56 -1.75
C THR A 236 23.61 -7.45 -0.74
N ARG A 237 24.82 -7.06 -0.33
CA ARG A 237 25.69 -7.83 0.58
C ARG A 237 25.01 -8.30 1.86
N PHE A 238 24.08 -7.47 2.39
CA PHE A 238 23.39 -7.79 3.64
C PHE A 238 22.03 -8.45 3.41
N ILE A 239 21.71 -8.82 2.18
CA ILE A 239 20.49 -9.54 1.83
C ILE A 239 20.88 -11.02 1.63
N PRO A 240 20.38 -11.97 2.46
CA PRO A 240 20.69 -13.39 2.31
C PRO A 240 20.44 -13.95 0.91
N LEU A 241 19.38 -13.49 0.22
CA LEU A 241 19.11 -13.87 -1.19
C LEU A 241 20.00 -13.17 -2.21
N GLN A 242 20.97 -12.33 -1.78
CA GLN A 242 22.02 -11.68 -2.60
C GLN A 242 21.49 -10.86 -3.79
N ARG A 243 20.25 -10.37 -3.72
CA ARG A 243 19.65 -9.52 -4.75
C ARG A 243 18.55 -8.64 -4.18
N ALA A 244 18.19 -7.59 -4.89
CA ALA A 244 16.97 -6.86 -4.65
C ALA A 244 15.74 -7.73 -4.96
N GLY A 245 14.64 -7.51 -4.25
CA GLY A 245 13.34 -8.03 -4.66
C GLY A 245 12.78 -7.26 -5.85
N SER A 246 12.03 -7.93 -6.72
CA SER A 246 11.26 -7.27 -7.77
C SER A 246 9.95 -6.70 -7.22
N PRO A 247 9.31 -5.73 -7.92
CA PRO A 247 7.96 -5.27 -7.59
C PRO A 247 6.91 -6.38 -7.53
N ALA A 248 7.03 -7.41 -8.38
CA ALA A 248 6.12 -8.56 -8.40
C ALA A 248 6.30 -9.44 -7.16
N GLU A 249 7.53 -9.69 -6.71
CA GLU A 249 7.79 -10.44 -5.48
C GLU A 249 7.28 -9.68 -4.23
N ALA A 250 7.47 -8.37 -4.19
CA ALA A 250 6.91 -7.53 -3.14
C ALA A 250 5.38 -7.57 -3.14
N ALA A 251 4.75 -7.44 -4.31
CA ALA A 251 3.31 -7.55 -4.47
C ALA A 251 2.78 -8.91 -4.00
N GLY A 252 3.54 -10.00 -4.17
CA GLY A 252 3.22 -11.33 -3.64
C GLY A 252 2.92 -11.32 -2.13
N GLY A 253 3.62 -10.50 -1.34
CA GLY A 253 3.35 -10.32 0.09
C GLY A 253 1.99 -9.66 0.35
N ILE A 254 1.60 -8.65 -0.46
CA ILE A 254 0.28 -8.00 -0.39
C ILE A 254 -0.82 -9.01 -0.74
N ILE A 255 -0.65 -9.73 -1.84
CA ILE A 255 -1.59 -10.76 -2.31
C ILE A 255 -1.78 -11.84 -1.24
N LEU A 256 -0.69 -12.35 -0.66
CA LEU A 256 -0.76 -13.37 0.41
C LEU A 256 -1.60 -12.88 1.59
N MET A 257 -1.34 -11.67 2.11
CA MET A 257 -2.07 -11.11 3.25
C MET A 257 -3.54 -10.81 2.92
N ALA A 258 -3.86 -10.49 1.67
CA ALA A 258 -5.23 -10.30 1.22
C ALA A 258 -5.98 -11.62 0.96
N SER A 259 -5.27 -12.68 0.57
CA SER A 259 -5.83 -13.94 0.10
C SER A 259 -6.57 -14.76 1.18
N PRO A 260 -7.36 -15.77 0.77
CA PRO A 260 -7.97 -16.74 1.69
C PRO A 260 -6.95 -17.54 2.50
N TYR A 261 -5.72 -17.70 2.02
CA TYR A 261 -4.65 -18.38 2.76
C TYR A 261 -4.26 -17.67 4.06
N ALA A 262 -4.53 -16.37 4.17
CA ALA A 262 -4.32 -15.56 5.38
C ALA A 262 -5.61 -15.40 6.22
N SER A 263 -6.62 -16.25 6.04
CA SER A 263 -7.94 -16.11 6.68
C SER A 263 -7.88 -16.07 8.23
N TYR A 264 -6.88 -16.66 8.85
CA TYR A 264 -6.66 -16.65 10.30
C TYR A 264 -5.47 -15.76 10.73
N ILE A 265 -5.05 -14.82 9.86
CA ILE A 265 -3.96 -13.86 10.13
C ILE A 265 -4.54 -12.46 10.16
N THR A 266 -4.48 -11.79 11.32
CA THR A 266 -4.85 -10.38 11.49
C THR A 266 -3.96 -9.71 12.53
N GLY A 267 -3.68 -8.41 12.37
CA GLY A 267 -2.78 -7.64 13.23
C GLY A 267 -1.29 -7.96 13.03
N HIS A 268 -0.96 -8.76 12.01
CA HIS A 268 0.40 -9.20 11.72
C HIS A 268 1.14 -8.21 10.81
N THR A 269 2.47 -8.21 10.92
CA THR A 269 3.37 -7.52 9.97
C THR A 269 4.26 -8.57 9.31
N LEU A 270 4.02 -8.81 8.02
CA LEU A 270 4.82 -9.72 7.20
C LEU A 270 6.03 -8.96 6.64
N GLU A 271 7.23 -9.46 6.86
CA GLU A 271 8.44 -8.92 6.23
C GLU A 271 8.71 -9.60 4.89
N VAL A 272 8.94 -8.80 3.84
CA VAL A 272 9.33 -9.24 2.50
C VAL A 272 10.66 -8.59 2.17
N THR A 273 11.76 -9.22 2.59
CA THR A 273 13.07 -8.58 2.73
C THR A 273 14.21 -9.34 2.04
N GLY A 274 13.94 -10.55 1.52
CA GLY A 274 15.00 -11.46 1.07
C GLY A 274 15.90 -11.96 2.20
N GLY A 275 15.42 -11.86 3.46
CA GLY A 275 16.14 -12.24 4.69
C GLY A 275 16.96 -11.09 5.29
N SER A 276 16.89 -9.88 4.75
CA SER A 276 17.54 -8.72 5.38
C SER A 276 16.91 -8.41 6.73
N GLY A 277 17.73 -8.28 7.77
CA GLY A 277 17.28 -7.91 9.14
C GLY A 277 17.03 -9.09 10.08
N ILE A 278 17.32 -10.32 9.66
CA ILE A 278 17.30 -11.50 10.55
C ILE A 278 18.66 -11.74 11.19
#